data_089318bc7e8fdb27a3af201145066adf
#
_entry.id   089318bc7e8fdb27a3af201145066adf
#
_cell.length_a   1.000
_cell.length_b   1.000
_cell.length_c   1.000
_cell.angle_alpha   90.00
_cell.angle_beta   90.00
_cell.angle_gamma   90.00
#
_symmetry.space_group_name_H-M   'P 1'
#
loop_
_entity.id
_entity.type
_entity.pdbx_description
1 polymer ?
#
loop_
_entity_poly.entity_id
_entity_poly.type
_entity_poly.pdbx_seq_one_letter_code
_entity_poly.pdbx_strand_id
1 'polypeptide(L)'
;MISCSSNSAVSNSTNDVQSSSKVITNTSFEFINTSENIEIEDFTDKKTIILFWADYWGICRRELPVVENELATLSDEYDVIALAHSEYETTMNWVNENLNGNLRIGFSTPELRDYFKIVGQPITVVLDTNGEIISRTFGEIDLTNF
;
A
#
# COMPACT_ATOMS: atom_id res chain seq x y z
N MET A 1 51.57 -8.28 44.53
CA MET A 1 52.21 -8.05 43.25
C MET A 1 51.34 -8.57 42.13
N ILE A 2 50.94 -7.66 41.29
CA ILE A 2 50.74 -7.77 39.86
C ILE A 2 49.52 -8.56 39.44
N SER A 3 48.53 -7.83 39.04
CA SER A 3 48.26 -7.37 37.68
C SER A 3 48.04 -8.49 36.69
N CYS A 4 46.86 -8.57 36.22
CA CYS A 4 46.68 -8.72 34.78
C CYS A 4 45.29 -8.26 34.39
N SER A 5 45.29 -7.16 33.76
CA SER A 5 44.27 -6.73 32.85
C SER A 5 44.08 -7.76 31.77
N SER A 6 42.94 -8.30 31.65
CA SER A 6 42.52 -8.91 30.40
C SER A 6 41.57 -8.00 29.72
N ASN A 7 42.09 -7.33 28.80
CA ASN A 7 41.36 -6.56 27.83
C ASN A 7 40.69 -7.51 26.87
N SER A 8 39.44 -7.77 27.05
CA SER A 8 38.65 -8.43 26.03
C SER A 8 38.11 -7.37 25.10
N ALA A 9 38.80 -7.20 24.01
CA ALA A 9 38.27 -6.46 22.91
C ALA A 9 37.06 -7.23 22.32
N VAL A 10 35.90 -6.76 22.60
CA VAL A 10 34.72 -7.19 21.89
C VAL A 10 34.75 -6.49 20.56
N SER A 11 35.19 -7.17 19.56
CA SER A 11 34.97 -6.72 18.19
C SER A 11 33.51 -7.02 17.82
N ASN A 12 32.67 -6.05 17.98
CA ASN A 12 31.37 -6.05 17.36
C ASN A 12 31.55 -5.77 15.87
N SER A 13 31.78 -6.79 15.11
CA SER A 13 31.52 -6.73 13.70
C SER A 13 30.05 -7.07 13.52
N THR A 14 29.18 -6.13 13.76
CA THR A 14 27.85 -6.17 13.23
C THR A 14 27.97 -5.92 11.73
N ASN A 15 28.06 -6.96 10.98
CA ASN A 15 27.69 -6.92 9.60
C ASN A 15 26.19 -6.71 9.57
N ASP A 16 25.78 -5.48 9.74
CA ASP A 16 24.51 -5.04 9.27
C ASP A 16 24.55 -5.14 7.76
N VAL A 17 24.15 -6.29 7.29
CA VAL A 17 23.59 -6.37 5.96
C VAL A 17 22.31 -5.55 6.07
N GLN A 18 22.45 -4.28 5.92
CA GLN A 18 21.35 -3.39 5.66
C GLN A 18 20.82 -3.79 4.31
N SER A 19 19.95 -4.78 4.33
CA SER A 19 18.91 -4.87 3.35
C SER A 19 18.32 -3.48 3.30
N SER A 20 18.44 -2.79 2.19
CA SER A 20 17.85 -1.48 1.98
C SER A 20 16.35 -1.65 1.78
N SER A 21 15.69 -2.19 2.80
CA SER A 21 14.28 -2.02 2.96
C SER A 21 14.10 -0.55 3.24
N LYS A 22 13.64 0.18 2.25
CA LYS A 22 13.25 1.56 2.38
C LYS A 22 12.24 1.61 3.51
N VAL A 23 12.63 2.15 4.65
CA VAL A 23 11.71 2.40 5.75
C VAL A 23 10.74 3.45 5.26
N ILE A 24 9.54 3.01 4.88
CA ILE A 24 8.45 3.90 4.56
C ILE A 24 7.93 4.39 5.91
N THR A 25 8.35 5.57 6.31
CA THR A 25 7.83 6.20 7.51
C THR A 25 6.43 6.74 7.22
N ASN A 26 5.48 6.44 8.12
CA ASN A 26 4.11 6.95 8.07
C ASN A 26 3.24 6.37 6.93
N THR A 27 3.26 5.06 6.81
CA THR A 27 2.48 4.29 5.83
C THR A 27 1.17 3.75 6.36
N SER A 28 0.84 4.06 7.61
CA SER A 28 -0.40 3.60 8.22
C SER A 28 -1.62 4.27 7.58
N PHE A 29 -2.63 3.48 7.32
CA PHE A 29 -3.92 3.93 6.84
C PHE A 29 -5.04 3.12 7.49
N GLU A 30 -6.21 3.72 7.60
CA GLU A 30 -7.40 3.09 8.16
C GLU A 30 -8.31 2.60 7.04
N PHE A 31 -8.78 1.37 7.14
CA PHE A 31 -9.81 0.88 6.23
C PHE A 31 -11.20 1.34 6.66
N ILE A 32 -12.01 1.79 5.70
CA ILE A 32 -13.39 2.21 5.93
C ILE A 32 -14.25 1.04 6.42
N ASN A 33 -14.04 -0.13 5.85
CA ASN A 33 -14.84 -1.32 6.13
C ASN A 33 -14.28 -2.21 7.25
N THR A 34 -13.17 -1.82 7.85
CA THR A 34 -12.60 -2.45 9.03
C THR A 34 -12.05 -1.38 9.97
N SER A 35 -12.06 -1.63 11.27
CA SER A 35 -11.48 -0.70 12.25
C SER A 35 -9.99 -0.95 12.47
N GLU A 36 -9.32 -1.55 11.52
CA GLU A 36 -7.91 -1.90 11.63
C GLU A 36 -7.04 -0.84 10.96
N ASN A 37 -6.04 -0.37 11.69
CA ASN A 37 -4.94 0.37 11.12
C ASN A 37 -3.96 -0.64 10.53
N ILE A 38 -3.72 -0.53 9.23
CA ILE A 38 -2.80 -1.42 8.51
C ILE A 38 -1.69 -0.57 7.90
N GLU A 39 -0.50 -1.08 7.95
CA GLU A 39 0.66 -0.48 7.29
C GLU A 39 0.96 -1.20 5.98
N ILE A 40 1.57 -0.51 5.02
CA ILE A 40 1.93 -1.12 3.73
C ILE A 40 2.91 -2.27 3.94
N GLU A 41 3.76 -2.20 4.96
CA GLU A 41 4.69 -3.27 5.32
C GLU A 41 4.01 -4.57 5.75
N ASP A 42 2.74 -4.54 6.11
CA ASP A 42 1.96 -5.75 6.44
C ASP A 42 1.61 -6.60 5.21
N PHE A 43 1.74 -6.03 4.00
CA PHE A 43 1.47 -6.71 2.75
C PHE A 43 2.77 -7.28 2.15
N THR A 44 3.25 -8.38 2.71
CA THR A 44 4.53 -8.99 2.31
C THR A 44 4.42 -10.38 1.70
N ASP A 45 3.27 -11.05 1.83
CA ASP A 45 3.09 -12.42 1.35
C ASP A 45 2.80 -12.51 -0.15
N LYS A 46 2.20 -11.47 -0.69
CA LYS A 46 1.82 -11.35 -2.10
C LYS A 46 2.28 -10.02 -2.67
N LYS A 47 2.26 -9.92 -3.98
CA LYS A 47 2.34 -8.60 -4.62
C LYS A 47 1.15 -7.76 -4.18
N THR A 48 1.32 -6.44 -4.13
CA THR A 48 0.26 -5.53 -3.71
C THR A 48 -0.10 -4.57 -4.83
N ILE A 49 -1.38 -4.50 -5.16
CA ILE A 49 -1.95 -3.50 -6.06
C ILE A 49 -2.55 -2.39 -5.20
N ILE A 50 -2.04 -1.19 -5.34
CA ILE A 50 -2.56 0.01 -4.68
C ILE A 50 -3.23 0.90 -5.72
N LEU A 51 -4.52 1.14 -5.54
CA LEU A 51 -5.30 2.03 -6.39
C LEU A 51 -5.47 3.37 -5.67
N PHE A 52 -4.85 4.41 -6.19
CA PHE A 52 -5.07 5.78 -5.70
C PHE A 52 -6.21 6.41 -6.47
N TRP A 53 -7.28 6.79 -5.77
CA TRP A 53 -8.53 7.21 -6.38
C TRP A 53 -9.22 8.36 -5.62
N ALA A 54 -10.27 8.88 -6.21
CA ALA A 54 -11.17 9.84 -5.57
C ALA A 54 -12.61 9.60 -6.02
N ASP A 55 -13.56 9.82 -5.13
CA ASP A 55 -14.99 9.60 -5.37
C ASP A 55 -15.60 10.57 -6.39
N TYR A 56 -14.99 11.73 -6.59
CA TYR A 56 -15.42 12.73 -7.57
C TYR A 56 -14.87 12.50 -8.98
N TRP A 57 -14.02 11.46 -9.20
CA TRP A 57 -13.44 11.17 -10.51
C TRP A 57 -14.24 10.08 -11.22
N GLY A 58 -14.82 10.44 -12.38
CA GLY A 58 -15.69 9.56 -13.14
C GLY A 58 -15.06 8.23 -13.57
N ILE A 59 -13.74 8.23 -13.86
CA ILE A 59 -12.99 7.01 -14.18
C ILE A 59 -12.97 6.08 -12.98
N CYS A 60 -12.60 6.58 -11.82
CA CYS A 60 -12.54 5.79 -10.58
C CYS A 60 -13.91 5.17 -10.25
N ARG A 61 -14.98 5.93 -10.40
CA ARG A 61 -16.34 5.46 -10.13
C ARG A 61 -16.78 4.31 -11.03
N ARG A 62 -16.30 4.26 -12.27
CA ARG A 62 -16.58 3.16 -13.18
C ARG A 62 -15.73 1.93 -12.90
N GLU A 63 -14.49 2.12 -12.51
CA GLU A 63 -13.49 1.06 -12.43
C GLU A 63 -13.48 0.31 -11.11
N LEU A 64 -13.69 1.00 -9.99
CA LEU A 64 -13.64 0.34 -8.67
C LEU A 64 -14.64 -0.82 -8.53
N PRO A 65 -15.89 -0.74 -9.01
CA PRO A 65 -16.79 -1.89 -9.00
C PRO A 65 -16.29 -3.06 -9.85
N VAL A 66 -15.63 -2.76 -10.97
CA VAL A 66 -15.02 -3.78 -11.84
C VAL A 66 -13.87 -4.47 -11.12
N VAL A 67 -12.99 -3.70 -10.49
CA VAL A 67 -11.89 -4.24 -9.68
C VAL A 67 -12.43 -5.13 -8.56
N GLU A 68 -13.46 -4.69 -7.86
CA GLU A 68 -14.08 -5.48 -6.79
C GLU A 68 -14.61 -6.82 -7.30
N ASN A 69 -15.21 -6.85 -8.48
CA ASN A 69 -15.70 -8.09 -9.09
C ASN A 69 -14.56 -9.02 -9.52
N GLU A 70 -13.40 -8.49 -9.87
CA GLU A 70 -12.22 -9.26 -10.28
C GLU A 70 -11.34 -9.73 -9.10
N LEU A 71 -11.66 -9.34 -7.86
CA LEU A 71 -10.86 -9.71 -6.68
C LEU A 71 -10.67 -11.21 -6.53
N ALA A 72 -11.69 -12.01 -6.85
CA ALA A 72 -11.59 -13.47 -6.76
C ALA A 72 -10.48 -14.03 -7.65
N THR A 73 -10.26 -13.42 -8.81
CA THR A 73 -9.18 -13.82 -9.75
C THR A 73 -7.84 -13.27 -9.32
N LEU A 74 -7.81 -12.03 -8.80
CA LEU A 74 -6.57 -11.35 -8.41
C LEU A 74 -6.01 -11.83 -7.07
N SER A 75 -6.87 -12.27 -6.14
CA SER A 75 -6.50 -12.53 -4.76
C SER A 75 -5.52 -13.70 -4.54
N ASP A 76 -5.32 -14.55 -5.53
CA ASP A 76 -4.33 -15.64 -5.45
C ASP A 76 -2.89 -15.09 -5.50
N GLU A 77 -2.64 -14.03 -6.28
CA GLU A 77 -1.31 -13.45 -6.46
C GLU A 77 -1.15 -12.07 -5.83
N TYR A 78 -2.24 -11.34 -5.64
CA TYR A 78 -2.21 -9.95 -5.22
C TYR A 78 -3.08 -9.67 -3.99
N ASP A 79 -2.56 -8.82 -3.11
CA ASP A 79 -3.39 -8.02 -2.22
C ASP A 79 -3.81 -6.76 -2.96
N VAL A 80 -5.09 -6.41 -2.90
CA VAL A 80 -5.63 -5.23 -3.58
C VAL A 80 -6.21 -4.27 -2.56
N ILE A 81 -5.72 -3.05 -2.58
CA ILE A 81 -6.20 -1.96 -1.72
C ILE A 81 -6.47 -0.71 -2.53
N ALA A 82 -7.51 0.02 -2.17
CA ALA A 82 -7.86 1.28 -2.80
C ALA A 82 -7.78 2.42 -1.77
N LEU A 83 -6.91 3.37 -2.02
CA LEU A 83 -6.64 4.49 -1.13
C LEU A 83 -7.24 5.77 -1.71
N ALA A 84 -8.28 6.27 -1.05
CA ALA A 84 -9.00 7.46 -1.46
C ALA A 84 -8.25 8.74 -1.10
N HIS A 85 -8.38 9.74 -1.96
CA HIS A 85 -7.99 11.12 -1.73
C HIS A 85 -9.20 12.03 -1.87
N SER A 86 -10.16 11.85 -1.00
CA SER A 86 -11.40 12.63 -0.97
C SER A 86 -11.91 12.71 0.46
N GLU A 87 -12.94 13.51 0.67
CA GLU A 87 -13.57 13.68 1.97
C GLU A 87 -14.12 12.35 2.50
N TYR A 88 -13.97 12.11 3.80
CA TYR A 88 -14.36 10.85 4.43
C TYR A 88 -15.85 10.52 4.21
N GLU A 89 -16.73 11.47 4.49
CA GLU A 89 -18.17 11.20 4.39
C GLU A 89 -18.64 10.94 2.97
N THR A 90 -18.16 11.72 2.01
CA THR A 90 -18.54 11.54 0.60
C THR A 90 -18.00 10.22 0.04
N THR A 91 -16.77 9.87 0.42
CA THR A 91 -16.15 8.60 0.05
C THR A 91 -16.92 7.42 0.63
N MET A 92 -17.24 7.45 1.93
CA MET A 92 -18.00 6.40 2.59
C MET A 92 -19.39 6.22 1.98
N ASN A 93 -20.10 7.29 1.73
CA ASN A 93 -21.42 7.24 1.10
C ASN A 93 -21.33 6.59 -0.28
N TRP A 94 -20.37 7.02 -1.09
CA TRP A 94 -20.19 6.43 -2.42
C TRP A 94 -19.82 4.95 -2.35
N VAL A 95 -18.89 4.55 -1.48
CA VAL A 95 -18.49 3.14 -1.28
C VAL A 95 -19.66 2.28 -0.87
N ASN A 96 -20.45 2.73 0.12
CA ASN A 96 -21.61 1.99 0.62
C ASN A 96 -22.71 1.82 -0.44
N GLU A 97 -22.85 2.78 -1.34
CA GLU A 97 -23.86 2.74 -2.40
C GLU A 97 -23.42 1.92 -3.63
N ASN A 98 -22.11 1.80 -3.89
CA ASN A 98 -21.60 1.29 -5.16
C ASN A 98 -20.73 0.05 -5.05
N LEU A 99 -20.23 -0.29 -3.87
CA LEU A 99 -19.38 -1.47 -3.64
C LEU A 99 -20.06 -2.45 -2.69
N ASN A 100 -19.62 -3.70 -2.74
CA ASN A 100 -20.18 -4.79 -1.94
C ASN A 100 -19.41 -5.07 -0.63
N GLY A 101 -18.37 -4.30 -0.34
CA GLY A 101 -17.57 -4.45 0.87
C GLY A 101 -16.43 -5.48 0.77
N ASN A 102 -16.14 -6.00 -0.42
CA ASN A 102 -15.05 -6.95 -0.63
C ASN A 102 -13.72 -6.28 -0.93
N LEU A 103 -13.75 -5.08 -1.51
CA LEU A 103 -12.55 -4.29 -1.77
C LEU A 103 -12.11 -3.56 -0.49
N ARG A 104 -10.84 -3.67 -0.15
CA ARG A 104 -10.27 -2.94 0.98
C ARG A 104 -10.10 -1.48 0.61
N ILE A 105 -10.83 -0.61 1.30
CA ILE A 105 -10.84 0.84 1.08
C ILE A 105 -10.20 1.53 2.27
N GLY A 106 -9.25 2.40 2.01
CA GLY A 106 -8.63 3.28 2.99
C GLY A 106 -8.44 4.67 2.43
N PHE A 107 -7.76 5.51 3.19
CA PHE A 107 -7.43 6.88 2.79
C PHE A 107 -5.92 7.03 2.60
N SER A 108 -5.54 7.68 1.52
CA SER A 108 -4.15 8.03 1.30
C SER A 108 -3.75 9.22 2.17
N THR A 109 -2.55 9.15 2.74
CA THR A 109 -1.95 10.28 3.44
C THR A 109 -1.11 11.14 2.50
N PRO A 110 -0.82 12.42 2.84
CA PRO A 110 0.13 13.23 2.07
C PRO A 110 1.49 12.56 1.93
N GLU A 111 1.95 11.88 2.96
CA GLU A 111 3.23 11.16 2.99
C GLU A 111 3.23 9.99 2.01
N LEU A 112 2.16 9.20 1.96
CA LEU A 112 2.02 8.11 0.99
C LEU A 112 1.99 8.64 -0.43
N ARG A 113 1.24 9.69 -0.69
CA ARG A 113 1.19 10.29 -2.03
C ARG A 113 2.54 10.84 -2.47
N ASP A 114 3.27 11.45 -1.57
CA ASP A 114 4.62 11.95 -1.85
C ASP A 114 5.60 10.80 -2.11
N TYR A 115 5.54 9.77 -1.28
CA TYR A 115 6.36 8.57 -1.45
C TYR A 115 6.15 7.89 -2.81
N PHE A 116 4.90 7.66 -3.21
CA PHE A 116 4.57 7.03 -4.48
C PHE A 116 4.54 7.98 -5.66
N LYS A 117 4.85 9.26 -5.47
CA LYS A 117 4.81 10.29 -6.52
C LYS A 117 3.43 10.41 -7.18
N ILE A 118 2.39 10.45 -6.36
CA ILE A 118 1.02 10.56 -6.82
C ILE A 118 0.73 12.02 -7.16
N VAL A 119 0.73 12.33 -8.45
CA VAL A 119 0.51 13.68 -8.97
C VAL A 119 -0.89 13.88 -9.55
N GLY A 120 -1.72 12.86 -9.51
CA GLY A 120 -3.10 12.87 -10.00
C GLY A 120 -3.77 11.53 -9.74
N GLN A 121 -4.98 11.34 -10.23
CA GLN A 121 -5.76 10.10 -10.09
C GLN A 121 -6.53 9.80 -11.37
N PRO A 122 -6.84 8.53 -11.64
CA PRO A 122 -6.36 7.36 -10.92
C PRO A 122 -4.90 7.04 -11.21
N ILE A 123 -4.21 6.52 -10.21
CA ILE A 123 -2.89 5.93 -10.36
C ILE A 123 -2.90 4.56 -9.72
N THR A 124 -2.39 3.57 -10.45
CA THR A 124 -2.19 2.21 -9.95
C THR A 124 -0.71 1.98 -9.71
N VAL A 125 -0.38 1.55 -8.50
CA VAL A 125 0.98 1.16 -8.10
C VAL A 125 0.97 -0.32 -7.79
N VAL A 126 1.95 -1.05 -8.30
CA VAL A 126 2.14 -2.46 -7.97
C VAL A 126 3.46 -2.62 -7.24
N LEU A 127 3.39 -3.25 -6.09
CA LEU A 127 4.56 -3.58 -5.27
C LEU A 127 4.86 -5.07 -5.36
N ASP A 128 6.14 -5.43 -5.31
CA ASP A 128 6.55 -6.81 -5.08
C ASP A 128 6.43 -7.18 -3.59
N THR A 129 6.79 -8.43 -3.26
CA THR A 129 6.75 -8.95 -1.89
C THR A 129 7.76 -8.28 -0.95
N ASN A 130 8.70 -7.51 -1.46
CA ASN A 130 9.65 -6.71 -0.68
C ASN A 130 9.19 -5.24 -0.51
N GLY A 131 8.03 -4.89 -1.04
CA GLY A 131 7.52 -3.53 -1.01
C GLY A 131 8.14 -2.59 -2.05
N GLU A 132 8.88 -3.13 -3.02
CA GLU A 132 9.46 -2.34 -4.11
C GLU A 132 8.45 -2.13 -5.23
N ILE A 133 8.46 -0.93 -5.82
CA ILE A 133 7.55 -0.58 -6.91
C ILE A 133 7.97 -1.34 -8.17
N ILE A 134 7.10 -2.22 -8.66
CA ILE A 134 7.27 -2.93 -9.93
C ILE A 134 6.70 -2.10 -11.08
N SER A 135 5.57 -1.47 -10.84
CA SER A 135 4.80 -0.76 -11.86
C SER A 135 4.08 0.44 -11.26
N ARG A 136 3.93 1.47 -12.06
CA ARG A 136 3.15 2.66 -11.74
C ARG A 136 2.48 3.17 -13.01
N THR A 137 1.17 3.09 -13.04
CA THR A 137 0.36 3.41 -14.23
C THR A 137 -0.62 4.52 -13.91
N PHE A 138 -0.67 5.53 -14.75
CA PHE A 138 -1.62 6.62 -14.68
C PHE A 138 -2.79 6.37 -15.64
N GLY A 139 -4.00 6.64 -15.19
CA GLY A 139 -5.21 6.52 -16.00
C GLY A 139 -6.00 5.24 -15.70
N GLU A 140 -6.71 4.75 -16.69
CA GLU A 140 -7.57 3.57 -16.55
C GLU A 140 -6.82 2.36 -16.01
N ILE A 141 -7.51 1.62 -15.14
CA ILE A 141 -6.95 0.42 -14.51
C ILE A 141 -7.03 -0.72 -15.51
N ASP A 142 -5.90 -1.15 -16.00
CA ASP A 142 -5.83 -2.30 -16.91
C ASP A 142 -5.47 -3.56 -16.11
N LEU A 143 -6.49 -4.32 -15.73
CA LEU A 143 -6.34 -5.57 -14.99
C LEU A 143 -5.81 -6.72 -15.86
N THR A 144 -5.70 -6.55 -17.17
CA THR A 144 -5.22 -7.60 -18.07
C THR A 144 -3.70 -7.73 -18.09
N ASN A 145 -3.00 -6.75 -17.51
CA ASN A 145 -1.53 -6.69 -17.45
C ASN A 145 -0.94 -7.08 -16.08
N PHE A 146 -1.74 -7.69 -15.22
CA PHE A 146 -1.30 -8.19 -13.93
C PHE A 146 -1.11 -9.70 -13.93
#